data_3e4c49061c345b9fda1944ed5bc33e33
#
_entry.id   3e4c49061c345b9fda1944ed5bc33e33
#
_cell.length_a   1.000
_cell.length_b   1.000
_cell.length_c   1.000
_cell.angle_alpha   90.00
_cell.angle_beta   90.00
_cell.angle_gamma   90.00
#
_symmetry.space_group_name_H-M   'P 1'
#
loop_
_entity.id
_entity.type
_entity.pdbx_description
1 polymer ?
#
loop_
_entity_poly.entity_id
_entity_poly.type
_entity_poly.pdbx_seq_one_letter_code
_entity_poly.pdbx_strand_id
1 'polypeptide(L)'
;VNQDKIDCFTPILTYPETCFMLAEIAIKKGASVAGKNATAWYREGIKASLEQYMTWATNMYVVAQVAETAPNYNPITEAKIETYLARPEFQTATLEKIISQQWINLYMQPEEMWATWKRTGLPAFKAQPNPEGGIAFLEEIKNAGSDLVIPRRNSLSTPNTENMQNYTDAVKALCEDADYG
;
A
#
# COMPACT_ATOMS: atom_id res chain seq x y z
N VAL A 1 -23.10 10.49 11.25
CA VAL A 1 -21.76 10.57 11.84
C VAL A 1 -21.53 12.05 12.16
N ASN A 2 -21.34 12.36 13.41
CA ASN A 2 -21.08 13.74 13.84
C ASN A 2 -19.60 14.04 13.51
N GLN A 3 -19.34 14.66 12.38
CA GLN A 3 -17.99 14.97 11.88
C GLN A 3 -17.20 15.88 12.85
N ASP A 4 -17.89 16.60 13.72
CA ASP A 4 -17.29 17.55 14.66
C ASP A 4 -16.58 16.88 15.87
N LYS A 5 -16.61 15.54 15.96
CA LYS A 5 -16.00 14.78 17.06
C LYS A 5 -15.01 13.71 16.59
N ILE A 6 -14.61 13.73 15.33
CA ILE A 6 -13.60 12.80 14.81
C ILE A 6 -12.24 13.42 15.07
N ASP A 7 -11.56 12.90 16.08
CA ASP A 7 -10.16 13.22 16.36
C ASP A 7 -9.30 12.41 15.38
N CYS A 8 -9.14 12.96 14.16
CA CYS A 8 -8.35 12.35 13.09
C CYS A 8 -6.92 12.87 13.17
N PHE A 9 -5.99 11.99 13.43
CA PHE A 9 -4.57 12.29 13.23
C PHE A 9 -4.15 11.87 11.83
N THR A 10 -3.21 12.61 11.26
CA THR A 10 -2.59 12.28 9.97
C THR A 10 -1.31 11.51 10.24
N PRO A 11 -1.23 10.22 9.86
CA PRO A 11 0.01 9.46 10.01
C PRO A 11 1.05 10.02 9.02
N ILE A 12 2.28 10.23 9.50
CA ILE A 12 3.42 10.67 8.67
C ILE A 12 4.34 9.48 8.41
N LEU A 13 4.73 8.79 9.48
CA LEU A 13 5.52 7.56 9.43
C LEU A 13 5.07 6.69 10.60
N THR A 14 4.71 5.45 10.30
CA THR A 14 4.16 4.54 11.29
C THR A 14 5.10 3.38 11.59
N TYR A 15 4.92 2.75 12.74
CA TYR A 15 5.70 1.58 13.09
C TYR A 15 5.50 0.40 12.12
N PRO A 16 4.26 0.08 11.67
CA PRO A 16 4.06 -0.92 10.62
C PRO A 16 4.85 -0.63 9.35
N GLU A 17 4.86 0.63 8.87
CA GLU A 17 5.65 1.01 7.69
C GLU A 17 7.13 0.73 7.89
N THR A 18 7.67 1.12 9.04
CA THR A 18 9.08 0.83 9.41
C THR A 18 9.36 -0.67 9.36
N CYS A 19 8.45 -1.51 9.87
CA CYS A 19 8.58 -2.95 9.82
C CYS A 19 8.61 -3.49 8.38
N PHE A 20 7.71 -3.00 7.50
CA PHE A 20 7.70 -3.40 6.10
C PHE A 20 8.94 -2.93 5.34
N MET A 21 9.45 -1.72 5.61
CA MET A 21 10.70 -1.24 5.05
C MET A 21 11.88 -2.11 5.48
N LEU A 22 11.95 -2.50 6.74
CA LEU A 22 12.99 -3.40 7.25
C LEU A 22 12.88 -4.81 6.66
N ALA A 23 11.65 -5.30 6.45
CA ALA A 23 11.40 -6.56 5.74
C ALA A 23 11.88 -6.50 4.29
N GLU A 24 11.59 -5.40 3.58
CA GLU A 24 12.05 -5.16 2.20
C GLU A 24 13.59 -5.12 2.13
N ILE A 25 14.23 -4.40 3.04
CA ILE A 25 15.70 -4.35 3.10
C ILE A 25 16.28 -5.73 3.38
N ALA A 26 15.71 -6.47 4.33
CA ALA A 26 16.19 -7.79 4.71
C ALA A 26 16.08 -8.80 3.55
N ILE A 27 14.98 -8.80 2.80
CA ILE A 27 14.79 -9.70 1.67
C ILE A 27 15.72 -9.34 0.50
N LYS A 28 15.90 -8.05 0.20
CA LYS A 28 16.81 -7.57 -0.86
C LYS A 28 18.29 -7.85 -0.53
N LYS A 29 18.67 -7.78 0.73
CA LYS A 29 20.02 -8.09 1.18
C LYS A 29 20.26 -9.59 1.37
N GLY A 30 19.22 -10.41 1.46
CA GLY A 30 19.33 -11.82 1.83
C GLY A 30 19.90 -12.05 3.23
N ALA A 31 19.76 -11.08 4.14
CA ALA A 31 20.33 -11.10 5.48
C ALA A 31 19.40 -10.45 6.51
N SER A 32 19.60 -10.81 7.77
CA SER A 32 18.87 -10.16 8.87
C SER A 32 19.24 -8.67 9.00
N VAL A 33 18.27 -7.87 9.35
CA VAL A 33 18.38 -6.43 9.58
C VAL A 33 17.79 -6.13 10.96
N ALA A 34 18.51 -5.36 11.77
CA ALA A 34 18.08 -5.05 13.14
C ALA A 34 17.63 -6.29 13.95
N GLY A 35 18.37 -7.39 13.82
CA GLY A 35 18.17 -8.62 14.58
C GLY A 35 17.06 -9.57 14.09
N LYS A 36 16.31 -9.20 13.03
CA LYS A 36 15.23 -10.02 12.48
C LYS A 36 15.43 -10.28 10.99
N ASN A 37 15.00 -11.44 10.50
CA ASN A 37 14.94 -11.75 9.07
C ASN A 37 13.69 -11.11 8.42
N ALA A 38 13.62 -11.19 7.08
CA ALA A 38 12.52 -10.60 6.32
C ALA A 38 11.13 -11.10 6.76
N THR A 39 10.99 -12.41 7.02
CA THR A 39 9.70 -12.98 7.45
C THR A 39 9.30 -12.49 8.84
N ALA A 40 10.25 -12.36 9.76
CA ALA A 40 9.96 -11.85 11.09
C ALA A 40 9.51 -10.38 11.05
N TRP A 41 10.19 -9.53 10.27
CA TRP A 41 9.75 -8.14 10.07
C TRP A 41 8.41 -8.04 9.35
N TYR A 42 8.18 -8.86 8.34
CA TYR A 42 6.93 -8.93 7.60
C TYR A 42 5.74 -9.24 8.53
N ARG A 43 5.87 -10.27 9.36
CA ARG A 43 4.84 -10.66 10.34
C ARG A 43 4.62 -9.60 11.41
N GLU A 44 5.70 -8.99 11.87
CA GLU A 44 5.65 -7.87 12.81
C GLU A 44 4.90 -6.68 12.21
N GLY A 45 5.18 -6.34 10.96
CA GLY A 45 4.48 -5.28 10.25
C GLY A 45 2.97 -5.54 10.13
N ILE A 46 2.57 -6.77 9.80
CA ILE A 46 1.14 -7.14 9.74
C ILE A 46 0.50 -7.01 11.12
N LYS A 47 1.14 -7.53 12.17
CA LYS A 47 0.65 -7.44 13.54
C LYS A 47 0.46 -5.98 13.95
N ALA A 48 1.51 -5.20 13.81
CA ALA A 48 1.52 -3.78 14.17
C ALA A 48 0.46 -2.97 13.38
N SER A 49 0.26 -3.29 12.09
CA SER A 49 -0.78 -2.65 11.27
C SER A 49 -2.18 -2.94 11.82
N LEU A 50 -2.48 -4.20 12.14
CA LEU A 50 -3.78 -4.58 12.69
C LEU A 50 -4.02 -3.95 14.07
N GLU A 51 -3.00 -3.92 14.94
CA GLU A 51 -3.05 -3.27 16.26
C GLU A 51 -3.24 -1.75 16.14
N GLN A 52 -2.58 -1.12 15.18
CA GLN A 52 -2.73 0.30 14.88
C GLN A 52 -4.17 0.62 14.46
N TYR A 53 -4.73 -0.12 13.50
CA TYR A 53 -6.11 0.08 13.08
C TYR A 53 -7.13 -0.25 14.17
N MET A 54 -6.87 -1.26 15.00
CA MET A 54 -7.67 -1.56 16.18
C MET A 54 -7.68 -0.37 17.16
N THR A 55 -6.51 0.20 17.43
CA THR A 55 -6.38 1.37 18.31
C THR A 55 -7.08 2.60 17.73
N TRP A 56 -6.89 2.86 16.44
CA TRP A 56 -7.54 3.97 15.75
C TRP A 56 -9.06 3.82 15.74
N ALA A 57 -9.57 2.64 15.44
CA ALA A 57 -11.00 2.36 15.48
C ALA A 57 -11.58 2.52 16.89
N THR A 58 -10.84 2.17 17.94
CA THR A 58 -11.27 2.32 19.32
C THR A 58 -11.28 3.79 19.75
N ASN A 59 -10.28 4.56 19.34
CA ASN A 59 -10.16 5.98 19.68
C ASN A 59 -11.07 6.86 18.82
N MET A 60 -11.32 6.45 17.58
CA MET A 60 -12.35 7.06 16.76
C MET A 60 -13.71 6.63 17.29
N TYR A 61 -14.42 7.54 17.92
CA TYR A 61 -15.76 7.41 18.51
C TYR A 61 -16.81 6.62 17.68
N VAL A 62 -16.47 6.30 16.43
CA VAL A 62 -17.27 5.49 15.50
C VAL A 62 -17.52 4.08 16.01
N VAL A 63 -16.57 3.48 16.75
CA VAL A 63 -16.70 2.09 17.20
C VAL A 63 -17.76 1.95 18.30
N ALA A 64 -17.85 2.89 19.21
CA ALA A 64 -18.87 2.86 20.28
C ALA A 64 -20.28 3.00 19.68
N GLN A 65 -20.46 3.90 18.71
CA GLN A 65 -21.76 4.09 18.04
C GLN A 65 -22.13 2.90 17.13
N VAL A 66 -21.16 2.31 16.44
CA VAL A 66 -21.38 1.15 15.56
C VAL A 66 -21.67 -0.10 16.40
N ALA A 67 -21.03 -0.27 17.51
CA ALA A 67 -21.26 -1.41 18.42
C ALA A 67 -22.69 -1.41 18.99
N GLU A 68 -23.25 -0.24 19.27
CA GLU A 68 -24.63 -0.11 19.76
C GLU A 68 -25.70 -0.27 18.67
N THR A 69 -25.36 0.07 17.41
CA THR A 69 -26.34 0.14 16.30
C THR A 69 -26.17 -0.95 15.25
N ALA A 70 -25.01 -1.61 15.19
CA ALA A 70 -24.72 -2.64 14.22
C ALA A 70 -24.58 -4.02 14.90
N PRO A 71 -25.64 -4.84 14.88
CA PRO A 71 -25.65 -6.16 15.54
C PRO A 71 -24.59 -7.13 14.99
N ASN A 72 -23.97 -6.81 13.84
CA ASN A 72 -22.94 -7.63 13.19
C ASN A 72 -21.52 -7.02 13.31
N TYR A 73 -21.33 -5.99 14.11
CA TYR A 73 -19.98 -5.43 14.31
C TYR A 73 -19.08 -6.45 15.00
N ASN A 74 -18.00 -6.78 14.35
CA ASN A 74 -17.06 -7.81 14.80
C ASN A 74 -15.65 -7.20 14.90
N PRO A 75 -15.30 -6.59 16.05
CA PRO A 75 -14.04 -5.87 16.21
C PRO A 75 -12.82 -6.78 16.00
N ILE A 76 -11.71 -6.19 15.61
CA ILE A 76 -10.40 -6.85 15.62
C ILE A 76 -10.03 -7.08 17.09
N THR A 77 -9.59 -8.29 17.41
CA THR A 77 -9.08 -8.68 18.73
C THR A 77 -7.71 -9.34 18.59
N GLU A 78 -6.93 -9.36 19.66
CA GLU A 78 -5.62 -10.05 19.65
C GLU A 78 -5.73 -11.51 19.19
N ALA A 79 -6.75 -12.24 19.66
CA ALA A 79 -6.97 -13.62 19.25
C ALA A 79 -7.23 -13.76 17.73
N LYS A 80 -7.92 -12.79 17.12
CA LYS A 80 -8.11 -12.76 15.66
C LYS A 80 -6.82 -12.43 14.94
N ILE A 81 -6.00 -11.53 15.46
CA ILE A 81 -4.69 -11.19 14.92
C ILE A 81 -3.79 -12.43 14.91
N GLU A 82 -3.71 -13.15 16.03
CA GLU A 82 -2.90 -14.37 16.11
C GLU A 82 -3.41 -15.46 15.16
N THR A 83 -4.74 -15.63 15.08
CA THR A 83 -5.36 -16.58 14.12
C THR A 83 -5.04 -16.20 12.67
N TYR A 84 -5.10 -14.90 12.34
CA TYR A 84 -4.76 -14.39 11.02
C TYR A 84 -3.28 -14.66 10.68
N LEU A 85 -2.37 -14.34 11.60
CA LEU A 85 -0.95 -14.53 11.43
C LEU A 85 -0.51 -16.00 11.39
N ALA A 86 -1.33 -16.92 11.92
CA ALA A 86 -1.06 -18.36 11.86
C ALA A 86 -1.27 -18.96 10.46
N ARG A 87 -1.92 -18.24 9.55
CA ARG A 87 -2.22 -18.74 8.21
C ARG A 87 -0.94 -18.99 7.41
N PRO A 88 -0.92 -20.01 6.54
CA PRO A 88 0.28 -20.41 5.79
C PRO A 88 0.88 -19.30 4.93
N GLU A 89 0.04 -18.43 4.36
CA GLU A 89 0.48 -17.34 3.49
C GLU A 89 1.38 -16.30 4.19
N PHE A 90 1.32 -16.21 5.53
CA PHE A 90 2.13 -15.28 6.31
C PHE A 90 3.38 -15.91 6.92
N GLN A 91 3.64 -17.20 6.67
CA GLN A 91 4.79 -17.90 7.24
C GLN A 91 6.10 -17.67 6.45
N THR A 92 5.99 -17.15 5.23
CA THR A 92 7.15 -16.87 4.37
C THR A 92 6.95 -15.54 3.66
N ALA A 93 7.91 -14.63 3.82
CA ALA A 93 7.90 -13.35 3.13
C ALA A 93 8.45 -13.48 1.70
N THR A 94 7.78 -12.84 0.75
CA THR A 94 8.33 -12.48 -0.56
C THR A 94 8.25 -10.96 -0.70
N LEU A 95 8.99 -10.39 -1.65
CA LEU A 95 8.93 -8.93 -1.88
C LEU A 95 7.49 -8.50 -2.21
N GLU A 96 6.79 -9.25 -3.03
CA GLU A 96 5.40 -8.94 -3.40
C GLU A 96 4.47 -8.98 -2.18
N LYS A 97 4.60 -9.99 -1.31
CA LYS A 97 3.80 -10.06 -0.08
C LYS A 97 4.07 -8.91 0.88
N ILE A 98 5.34 -8.52 1.03
CA ILE A 98 5.73 -7.39 1.88
C ILE A 98 5.09 -6.10 1.37
N ILE A 99 5.28 -5.79 0.08
CA ILE A 99 4.75 -4.57 -0.52
C ILE A 99 3.22 -4.58 -0.55
N SER A 100 2.61 -5.74 -0.79
CA SER A 100 1.16 -5.89 -0.75
C SER A 100 0.59 -5.58 0.64
N GLN A 101 1.21 -6.04 1.71
CA GLN A 101 0.77 -5.73 3.07
C GLN A 101 1.06 -4.26 3.45
N GLN A 102 2.17 -3.71 2.98
CA GLN A 102 2.44 -2.27 3.10
C GLN A 102 1.36 -1.45 2.40
N TRP A 103 0.94 -1.85 1.19
CA TRP A 103 -0.15 -1.22 0.46
C TRP A 103 -1.45 -1.18 1.27
N ILE A 104 -1.84 -2.29 1.91
CA ILE A 104 -3.01 -2.30 2.79
C ILE A 104 -2.82 -1.35 3.97
N ASN A 105 -1.64 -1.37 4.60
CA ASN A 105 -1.35 -0.50 5.74
C ASN A 105 -1.49 0.98 5.39
N LEU A 106 -1.19 1.36 4.14
CA LEU A 106 -1.26 2.73 3.65
C LEU A 106 -2.66 3.17 3.21
N TYR A 107 -3.72 2.43 3.56
CA TYR A 107 -5.11 2.68 3.12
C TYR A 107 -5.57 4.13 3.28
N MET A 108 -5.12 4.84 4.31
CA MET A 108 -5.44 6.25 4.56
C MET A 108 -4.38 7.24 4.02
N GLN A 109 -3.40 6.75 3.25
CA GLN A 109 -2.26 7.51 2.73
C GLN A 109 -2.06 7.23 1.22
N PRO A 110 -2.98 7.72 0.36
CA PRO A 110 -2.97 7.38 -1.06
C PRO A 110 -1.70 7.85 -1.79
N GLU A 111 -1.08 8.95 -1.35
CA GLU A 111 0.18 9.46 -1.91
C GLU A 111 1.32 8.47 -1.68
N GLU A 112 1.42 7.91 -0.47
CA GLU A 112 2.43 6.91 -0.11
C GLU A 112 2.16 5.56 -0.81
N MET A 113 0.89 5.18 -0.96
CA MET A 113 0.50 4.01 -1.75
C MET A 113 1.01 4.15 -3.20
N TRP A 114 0.75 5.30 -3.82
CA TRP A 114 1.16 5.56 -5.18
C TRP A 114 2.69 5.65 -5.34
N ALA A 115 3.37 6.33 -4.41
CA ALA A 115 4.83 6.38 -4.37
C ALA A 115 5.46 4.99 -4.24
N THR A 116 4.90 4.14 -3.37
CA THR A 116 5.33 2.76 -3.19
C THR A 116 5.15 1.94 -4.48
N TRP A 117 4.00 2.08 -5.14
CA TRP A 117 3.75 1.41 -6.42
C TRP A 117 4.70 1.88 -7.52
N LYS A 118 4.89 3.19 -7.67
CA LYS A 118 5.85 3.76 -8.64
C LYS A 118 7.27 3.23 -8.45
N ARG A 119 7.69 3.10 -7.22
CA ARG A 119 9.03 2.64 -6.87
C ARG A 119 9.24 1.14 -7.11
N THR A 120 8.19 0.33 -6.92
CA THR A 120 8.31 -1.13 -6.87
C THR A 120 7.61 -1.85 -8.01
N GLY A 121 6.63 -1.25 -8.65
CA GLY A 121 5.69 -1.91 -9.55
C GLY A 121 4.74 -2.89 -8.85
N LEU A 122 4.70 -2.86 -7.50
CA LEU A 122 3.91 -3.78 -6.69
C LEU A 122 2.88 -3.02 -5.84
N PRO A 123 1.73 -3.60 -5.55
CA PRO A 123 1.21 -4.89 -6.05
C PRO A 123 1.08 -4.90 -7.57
N ALA A 124 1.38 -6.04 -8.20
CA ALA A 124 1.32 -6.11 -9.65
C ALA A 124 -0.13 -6.04 -10.16
N PHE A 125 -0.35 -5.38 -11.31
CA PHE A 125 -1.58 -5.52 -12.06
C PHE A 125 -1.58 -6.88 -12.75
N LYS A 126 -2.50 -7.75 -12.41
CA LYS A 126 -2.62 -9.06 -13.02
C LYS A 126 -4.09 -9.37 -13.31
N ALA A 127 -4.34 -9.97 -14.46
CA ALA A 127 -5.66 -10.48 -14.82
C ALA A 127 -5.99 -11.82 -14.12
N GLN A 128 -5.08 -12.39 -13.34
CA GLN A 128 -5.20 -13.72 -12.72
C GLN A 128 -4.85 -13.70 -11.23
N PRO A 129 -5.43 -14.59 -10.41
CA PRO A 129 -5.12 -14.72 -8.99
C PRO A 129 -3.61 -14.83 -8.74
N ASN A 130 -3.10 -14.02 -7.81
CA ASN A 130 -1.71 -14.10 -7.41
C ASN A 130 -1.45 -15.45 -6.74
N PRO A 131 -0.69 -16.36 -7.37
CA PRO A 131 -0.44 -17.68 -6.83
C PRO A 131 0.36 -17.65 -5.52
N GLU A 132 1.00 -16.55 -5.21
CA GLU A 132 1.80 -16.39 -3.98
C GLU A 132 0.98 -15.95 -2.76
N GLY A 133 -0.35 -15.82 -2.89
CA GLY A 133 -1.22 -15.43 -1.78
C GLY A 133 -1.03 -13.99 -1.31
N GLY A 134 -0.61 -13.11 -2.21
CA GLY A 134 -0.63 -11.67 -2.00
C GLY A 134 -2.07 -11.14 -2.00
N ILE A 135 -2.21 -9.86 -1.70
CA ILE A 135 -3.49 -9.21 -1.79
C ILE A 135 -4.00 -9.22 -3.22
N ALA A 136 -5.32 -9.18 -3.30
CA ALA A 136 -6.05 -8.99 -4.54
C ALA A 136 -5.38 -7.95 -5.44
N PHE A 137 -5.37 -8.26 -6.71
CA PHE A 137 -4.82 -7.48 -7.80
C PHE A 137 -5.34 -6.07 -7.82
N LEU A 138 -4.50 -5.16 -8.24
CA LEU A 138 -4.97 -3.93 -8.83
C LEU A 138 -5.60 -4.30 -10.18
N GLU A 139 -6.90 -4.17 -10.31
CA GLU A 139 -7.60 -4.35 -11.58
C GLU A 139 -7.24 -3.21 -12.52
N GLU A 140 -6.91 -3.54 -13.77
CA GLU A 140 -6.77 -2.52 -14.81
C GLU A 140 -8.13 -1.88 -15.06
N ILE A 141 -8.19 -0.57 -14.92
CA ILE A 141 -9.39 0.19 -15.27
C ILE A 141 -9.39 0.37 -16.79
N LYS A 142 -10.41 -0.18 -17.44
CA LYS A 142 -10.62 0.03 -18.88
C LYS A 142 -11.52 1.22 -19.13
N ASN A 143 -11.07 2.16 -19.93
CA ASN A 143 -11.88 3.25 -20.42
C ASN A 143 -12.24 3.01 -21.89
N ALA A 144 -13.53 2.90 -22.20
CA ALA A 144 -14.06 2.67 -23.55
C ALA A 144 -13.41 1.48 -24.29
N GLY A 145 -13.02 0.42 -23.57
CA GLY A 145 -12.40 -0.78 -24.14
C GLY A 145 -10.89 -0.70 -24.33
N SER A 146 -10.28 0.42 -23.98
CA SER A 146 -8.81 0.58 -23.98
C SER A 146 -8.25 0.44 -22.57
N ASP A 147 -7.08 -0.16 -22.45
CA ASP A 147 -6.37 -0.23 -21.18
C ASP A 147 -5.91 1.19 -20.81
N LEU A 148 -6.23 1.61 -19.58
CA LEU A 148 -5.71 2.86 -19.04
C LEU A 148 -4.31 2.60 -18.49
N VAL A 149 -3.33 3.24 -19.08
CA VAL A 149 -1.97 3.24 -18.55
C VAL A 149 -1.94 4.21 -17.37
N ILE A 150 -1.51 3.73 -16.20
CA ILE A 150 -1.37 4.58 -15.02
C ILE A 150 -0.17 5.50 -15.22
N PRO A 151 -0.35 6.83 -15.20
CA PRO A 151 0.74 7.76 -15.41
C PRO A 151 1.73 7.69 -14.25
N ARG A 152 3.00 7.52 -14.57
CA ARG A 152 4.08 7.51 -13.56
C ARG A 152 4.52 8.91 -13.12
N ARG A 153 4.13 9.93 -13.87
CA ARG A 153 4.42 11.34 -13.60
C ARG A 153 3.37 12.23 -14.23
N ASN A 154 3.33 13.47 -13.80
CA ASN A 154 2.51 14.46 -14.48
C ASN A 154 3.06 14.75 -15.89
N SER A 155 2.17 15.02 -16.84
CA SER A 155 2.56 15.50 -18.17
C SER A 155 3.29 16.84 -18.06
N LEU A 156 4.23 17.08 -18.96
CA LEU A 156 4.82 18.41 -19.11
C LEU A 156 3.75 19.35 -19.66
N SER A 157 3.70 20.56 -19.10
CA SER A 157 2.82 21.61 -19.63
C SER A 157 3.27 21.98 -21.04
N THR A 158 2.31 22.08 -21.97
CA THR A 158 2.60 22.53 -23.34
C THR A 158 3.11 23.97 -23.30
N PRO A 159 4.32 24.24 -23.82
CA PRO A 159 4.90 25.57 -23.77
C PRO A 159 4.33 26.49 -24.87
N ASN A 160 4.74 27.74 -24.84
CA ASN A 160 4.56 28.65 -25.96
C ASN A 160 5.42 28.23 -27.17
N THR A 161 5.20 28.89 -28.30
CA THR A 161 5.86 28.56 -29.59
C THR A 161 7.39 28.63 -29.50
N GLU A 162 7.94 29.54 -28.69
CA GLU A 162 9.39 29.78 -28.58
C GLU A 162 10.13 28.60 -27.94
N ASN A 163 9.47 27.87 -27.03
CA ASN A 163 10.05 26.75 -26.32
C ASN A 163 9.57 25.37 -26.83
N MET A 164 8.86 25.35 -27.95
CA MET A 164 8.28 24.11 -28.49
C MET A 164 9.33 23.06 -28.83
N GLN A 165 10.48 23.45 -29.35
CA GLN A 165 11.57 22.51 -29.67
C GLN A 165 12.12 21.85 -28.40
N ASN A 166 12.42 22.64 -27.37
CA ASN A 166 12.89 22.11 -26.09
C ASN A 166 11.86 21.18 -25.45
N TYR A 167 10.57 21.51 -25.57
CA TYR A 167 9.49 20.65 -25.10
C TYR A 167 9.47 19.31 -25.86
N THR A 168 9.57 19.36 -27.19
CA THR A 168 9.57 18.16 -28.03
C THR A 168 10.76 17.26 -27.69
N ASP A 169 11.94 17.84 -27.51
CA ASP A 169 13.14 17.09 -27.15
C ASP A 169 13.04 16.50 -25.73
N ALA A 170 12.48 17.24 -24.78
CA ALA A 170 12.24 16.74 -23.43
C ALA A 170 11.20 15.61 -23.42
N VAL A 171 10.09 15.77 -24.15
CA VAL A 171 9.06 14.72 -24.26
C VAL A 171 9.67 13.48 -24.90
N LYS A 172 10.46 13.61 -25.96
CA LYS A 172 11.14 12.50 -26.62
C LYS A 172 12.08 11.77 -25.66
N ALA A 173 12.92 12.52 -24.94
CA ALA A 173 13.86 11.94 -23.97
C ALA A 173 13.16 11.22 -22.81
N LEU A 174 11.98 11.69 -22.41
CA LEU A 174 11.20 11.11 -21.32
C LEU A 174 10.29 9.95 -21.77
N CYS A 175 9.94 9.89 -23.06
CA CYS A 175 9.07 8.87 -23.65
C CYS A 175 9.84 7.76 -24.37
N GLU A 176 11.16 7.85 -24.48
CA GLU A 176 11.99 6.73 -24.95
C GLU A 176 11.96 5.54 -24.01
N ASP A 177 11.64 5.74 -22.73
CA ASP A 177 11.11 4.68 -21.89
C ASP A 177 9.60 4.58 -22.13
N ALA A 178 9.14 3.41 -22.52
CA ALA A 178 7.74 3.10 -22.86
C ALA A 178 6.72 3.34 -21.70
N ASP A 179 7.10 4.05 -20.68
CA ASP A 179 6.40 4.32 -19.43
C ASP A 179 5.82 5.73 -19.35
N TYR A 180 5.71 6.39 -20.47
CA TYR A 180 4.85 7.55 -20.56
C TYR A 180 3.41 7.07 -20.60
N GLY A 181 2.90 6.72 -19.46
CA GLY A 181 1.49 6.42 -19.34
C GLY A 181 0.66 7.67 -19.59
#